data_28f7a991c4961e4858fbd9592da79d25
#
_entry.id   28f7a991c4961e4858fbd9592da79d25
#
_cell.length_a   1.000
_cell.length_b   1.000
_cell.length_c   1.000
_cell.angle_alpha   90.00
_cell.angle_beta   90.00
_cell.angle_gamma   90.00
#
_symmetry.space_group_name_H-M   'P 1'
#
loop_
_entity.id
_entity.type
_entity.pdbx_description
1 polymer ?
#
loop_
_entity_poly.entity_id
_entity_poly.type
_entity_poly.pdbx_seq_one_letter_code
_entity_poly.pdbx_strand_id
1 'polypeptide(L)'
;MAGQPVFAQGDPNLANHLWDGDSVHLVDFEASGCGDRATELADFVEHVTVWAHAGISAEDFLDRFDVNPGERRQITQLRRLFAAFWVMRLLPGGSAYHRNPPGTFERQASRLLDLLGSAR
;
A
#
# COMPACT_ATOMS: atom_id res chain seq x y z
N MET A 1 16.35 6.34 11.31
CA MET A 1 15.83 7.71 11.32
C MET A 1 14.31 7.68 11.48
N ALA A 2 13.81 8.47 12.39
CA ALA A 2 12.38 8.55 12.61
C ALA A 2 11.71 9.29 11.45
N GLY A 3 10.60 8.75 10.95
CA GLY A 3 9.80 9.43 9.97
C GLY A 3 8.90 10.49 10.60
N GLN A 4 8.07 11.13 9.77
CA GLN A 4 7.09 12.09 10.25
C GLN A 4 5.99 11.34 11.01
N PRO A 5 5.78 11.63 12.30
CA PRO A 5 4.75 10.93 13.08
C PRO A 5 3.36 11.34 12.63
N VAL A 6 2.49 10.35 12.51
CA VAL A 6 1.09 10.56 12.12
C VAL A 6 0.20 9.61 12.91
N PHE A 7 -1.08 9.91 12.99
CA PHE A 7 -2.06 8.92 13.40
C PHE A 7 -2.25 7.96 12.22
N ALA A 8 -1.98 6.68 12.46
CA ALA A 8 -2.10 5.64 11.45
C ALA A 8 -3.38 4.85 11.69
N GLN A 9 -4.23 4.75 10.68
CA GLN A 9 -5.42 3.91 10.74
C GLN A 9 -5.02 2.43 10.78
N GLY A 10 -3.93 2.07 10.08
CA GLY A 10 -3.30 0.76 10.21
C GLY A 10 -3.83 -0.33 9.30
N ASP A 11 -4.91 -0.06 8.56
CA ASP A 11 -5.48 -1.02 7.62
C ASP A 11 -5.95 -0.30 6.36
N PRO A 12 -5.09 -0.23 5.33
CA PRO A 12 -5.37 0.57 4.14
C PRO A 12 -6.34 -0.08 3.15
N ASN A 13 -7.00 -1.18 3.52
CA ASN A 13 -8.01 -1.78 2.68
C ASN A 13 -9.06 -0.72 2.30
N LEU A 14 -9.33 -0.54 1.00
CA LEU A 14 -10.29 0.47 0.56
C LEU A 14 -11.71 0.24 1.09
N ALA A 15 -12.04 -0.97 1.51
CA ALA A 15 -13.32 -1.23 2.16
C ALA A 15 -13.49 -0.44 3.46
N ASN A 16 -12.39 0.06 4.05
CA ASN A 16 -12.43 0.88 5.26
C ASN A 16 -12.59 2.37 4.98
N HIS A 17 -12.70 2.76 3.71
CA HIS A 17 -12.89 4.14 3.27
C HIS A 17 -14.29 4.27 2.68
N LEU A 18 -15.19 4.91 3.40
CA LEU A 18 -16.60 5.01 3.02
C LEU A 18 -16.89 6.39 2.47
N TRP A 19 -17.38 6.44 1.23
CA TRP A 19 -17.75 7.69 0.57
C TRP A 19 -19.24 7.93 0.75
N ASP A 20 -19.63 9.08 1.29
CA ASP A 20 -21.04 9.41 1.54
C ASP A 20 -21.64 10.37 0.49
N GLY A 21 -20.89 10.65 -0.59
CA GLY A 21 -21.29 11.60 -1.62
C GLY A 21 -20.65 12.97 -1.44
N ASP A 22 -19.97 13.20 -0.32
CA ASP A 22 -19.38 14.49 0.02
C ASP A 22 -17.99 14.31 0.65
N SER A 23 -17.82 13.39 1.58
CA SER A 23 -16.55 13.17 2.27
C SER A 23 -16.28 11.69 2.47
N VAL A 24 -15.02 11.38 2.78
CA VAL A 24 -14.56 10.02 3.07
C VAL A 24 -14.55 9.81 4.57
N HIS A 25 -15.12 8.72 5.01
CA HIS A 25 -15.11 8.30 6.42
C HIS A 25 -14.28 7.04 6.56
N LEU A 26 -13.41 7.02 7.56
CA LEU A 26 -12.60 5.85 7.86
C LEU A 26 -13.29 5.01 8.94
N VAL A 27 -13.22 3.69 8.79
CA VAL A 27 -13.72 2.74 9.79
C VAL A 27 -12.64 1.71 10.07
N ASP A 28 -12.87 0.87 11.08
CA ASP A 28 -12.00 -0.23 11.47
C ASP A 28 -10.64 0.26 11.97
N PHE A 29 -10.64 0.81 13.18
CA PHE A 29 -9.44 1.37 13.80
C PHE A 29 -8.73 0.40 14.76
N GLU A 30 -9.02 -0.89 14.71
CA GLU A 30 -8.42 -1.82 15.67
C GLU A 30 -6.90 -1.93 15.56
N ALA A 31 -6.35 -1.67 14.36
CA ALA A 31 -4.89 -1.66 14.13
C ALA A 31 -4.30 -0.26 14.21
N SER A 32 -5.08 0.74 14.63
CA SER A 32 -4.64 2.14 14.60
C SER A 32 -3.67 2.46 15.72
N GLY A 33 -2.91 3.53 15.51
CA GLY A 33 -1.98 4.01 16.51
C GLY A 33 -1.05 5.06 15.95
N CYS A 34 0.03 5.32 16.65
CA CYS A 34 1.06 6.21 16.17
C CYS A 34 1.92 5.49 15.14
N GLY A 35 2.10 6.09 13.98
CA GLY A 35 2.94 5.57 12.92
C GLY A 35 3.71 6.68 12.26
N ASP A 36 4.32 6.39 11.11
CA ASP A 36 4.93 7.44 10.31
C ASP A 36 4.30 7.50 8.94
N ARG A 37 4.41 8.69 8.31
CA ARG A 37 3.74 8.93 7.04
C ARG A 37 4.27 8.04 5.92
N ALA A 38 5.59 7.78 5.89
CA ALA A 38 6.18 6.95 4.84
C ALA A 38 5.60 5.53 4.86
N THR A 39 5.45 4.95 6.05
CA THR A 39 4.88 3.61 6.19
C THR A 39 3.42 3.59 5.75
N GLU A 40 2.64 4.59 6.17
CA GLU A 40 1.23 4.66 5.78
C GLU A 40 1.05 4.81 4.27
N LEU A 41 1.85 5.65 3.64
CA LEU A 41 1.78 5.85 2.19
C LEU A 41 2.21 4.59 1.43
N ALA A 42 3.29 3.94 1.87
CA ALA A 42 3.79 2.71 1.22
C ALA A 42 2.77 1.58 1.33
N ASP A 43 2.20 1.39 2.52
CA ASP A 43 1.22 0.35 2.78
C ASP A 43 -0.04 0.56 1.92
N PHE A 44 -0.48 1.82 1.82
CA PHE A 44 -1.67 2.14 1.02
C PHE A 44 -1.47 1.79 -0.44
N VAL A 45 -0.38 2.27 -1.07
CA VAL A 45 -0.21 2.09 -2.51
C VAL A 45 0.09 0.63 -2.90
N GLU A 46 0.59 -0.18 -1.97
CA GLU A 46 0.83 -1.60 -2.26
C GLU A 46 -0.32 -2.51 -1.86
N HIS A 47 -1.36 -1.97 -1.24
CA HIS A 47 -2.52 -2.79 -0.88
C HIS A 47 -3.27 -3.22 -2.14
N VAL A 48 -3.63 -4.51 -2.22
CA VAL A 48 -4.25 -5.08 -3.41
C VAL A 48 -5.57 -4.40 -3.78
N THR A 49 -6.34 -3.92 -2.78
CA THR A 49 -7.59 -3.21 -3.08
C THR A 49 -7.33 -1.87 -3.76
N VAL A 50 -6.17 -1.27 -3.53
CA VAL A 50 -5.82 0.03 -4.09
C VAL A 50 -5.33 -0.12 -5.53
N TRP A 51 -4.27 -0.93 -5.74
CA TRP A 51 -3.69 -0.99 -7.09
C TRP A 51 -4.44 -1.95 -8.01
N ALA A 52 -4.95 -3.08 -7.48
CA ALA A 52 -5.56 -4.11 -8.33
C ALA A 52 -7.07 -3.88 -8.50
N HIS A 53 -7.78 -3.60 -7.42
CA HIS A 53 -9.23 -3.44 -7.49
C HIS A 53 -9.64 -2.05 -7.95
N ALA A 54 -9.03 -1.01 -7.40
CA ALA A 54 -9.36 0.37 -7.76
C ALA A 54 -8.50 0.93 -8.89
N GLY A 55 -7.39 0.27 -9.22
CA GLY A 55 -6.53 0.72 -10.32
C GLY A 55 -5.80 2.03 -10.04
N ILE A 56 -5.53 2.34 -8.78
CA ILE A 56 -4.85 3.57 -8.41
C ILE A 56 -3.35 3.42 -8.66
N SER A 57 -2.78 4.34 -9.46
CA SER A 57 -1.34 4.38 -9.71
C SER A 57 -0.61 4.88 -8.46
N ALA A 58 0.42 4.11 -8.03
CA ALA A 58 1.23 4.51 -6.89
C ALA A 58 1.94 5.85 -7.14
N GLU A 59 2.51 6.04 -8.34
CA GLU A 59 3.22 7.27 -8.65
C GLU A 59 2.30 8.48 -8.65
N ASP A 60 1.13 8.36 -9.29
CA ASP A 60 0.15 9.44 -9.31
C ASP A 60 -0.34 9.79 -7.91
N PHE A 61 -0.56 8.77 -7.09
CA PHE A 61 -1.01 8.98 -5.71
C PHE A 61 0.05 9.68 -4.88
N LEU A 62 1.29 9.18 -4.94
CA LEU A 62 2.40 9.73 -4.14
C LEU A 62 2.75 11.16 -4.56
N ASP A 63 2.57 11.50 -5.84
CA ASP A 63 2.82 12.86 -6.32
C ASP A 63 1.89 13.90 -5.73
N ARG A 64 0.82 13.48 -5.08
CA ARG A 64 -0.11 14.39 -4.40
C ARG A 64 0.37 14.81 -3.01
N PHE A 65 1.47 14.23 -2.54
CA PHE A 65 2.00 14.50 -1.21
C PHE A 65 3.32 15.23 -1.30
N ASP A 66 3.57 16.08 -0.31
CA ASP A 66 4.80 16.85 -0.19
C ASP A 66 5.87 15.95 0.44
N VAL A 67 6.46 15.07 -0.35
CA VAL A 67 7.51 14.16 0.13
C VAL A 67 8.86 14.61 -0.38
N ASN A 68 9.83 14.71 0.53
CA ASN A 68 11.19 15.04 0.15
C ASN A 68 11.92 13.81 -0.37
N PRO A 69 13.11 13.97 -1.00
CA PRO A 69 13.84 12.81 -1.56
C PRO A 69 14.18 11.72 -0.54
N GLY A 70 14.46 12.09 0.70
CA GLY A 70 14.74 11.12 1.76
C GLY A 70 13.51 10.28 2.11
N GLU A 71 12.38 10.92 2.25
CA GLU A 71 11.13 10.24 2.52
C GLU A 71 10.73 9.38 1.32
N ARG A 72 10.95 9.88 0.10
CA ARG A 72 10.67 9.10 -1.12
C ARG A 72 11.48 7.80 -1.16
N ARG A 73 12.75 7.86 -0.80
CA ARG A 73 13.60 6.66 -0.72
C ARG A 73 13.08 5.68 0.33
N GLN A 74 12.66 6.20 1.49
CA GLN A 74 12.10 5.37 2.55
C GLN A 74 10.81 4.68 2.09
N ILE A 75 9.93 5.42 1.41
CA ILE A 75 8.70 4.86 0.84
C ILE A 75 9.02 3.73 -0.14
N THR A 76 10.01 3.91 -1.02
CA THR A 76 10.40 2.88 -1.97
C THR A 76 10.87 1.60 -1.26
N GLN A 77 11.67 1.73 -0.21
CA GLN A 77 12.13 0.58 0.57
C GLN A 77 10.95 -0.14 1.23
N LEU A 78 10.04 0.62 1.81
CA LEU A 78 8.87 0.05 2.46
C LEU A 78 7.92 -0.61 1.45
N ARG A 79 7.77 -0.02 0.26
CA ARG A 79 6.96 -0.62 -0.80
C ARG A 79 7.49 -2.00 -1.20
N ARG A 80 8.82 -2.16 -1.25
CA ARG A 80 9.41 -3.47 -1.54
C ARG A 80 9.01 -4.50 -0.50
N LEU A 81 9.03 -4.10 0.76
CA LEU A 81 8.64 -4.98 1.86
C LEU A 81 7.16 -5.36 1.77
N PHE A 82 6.29 -4.37 1.57
CA PHE A 82 4.85 -4.64 1.46
C PHE A 82 4.52 -5.45 0.20
N ALA A 83 5.20 -5.16 -0.93
CA ALA A 83 4.99 -5.93 -2.15
C ALA A 83 5.38 -7.40 -1.97
N ALA A 84 6.49 -7.66 -1.28
CA ALA A 84 6.91 -9.02 -0.97
C ALA A 84 5.91 -9.73 -0.06
N PHE A 85 5.39 -9.01 0.94
CA PHE A 85 4.35 -9.52 1.83
C PHE A 85 3.11 -9.94 1.04
N TRP A 86 2.67 -9.11 0.10
CA TRP A 86 1.49 -9.42 -0.72
C TRP A 86 1.75 -10.57 -1.69
N VAL A 87 2.97 -10.71 -2.23
CA VAL A 87 3.33 -11.87 -3.06
C VAL A 87 3.07 -13.14 -2.26
N MET A 88 3.51 -13.18 -1.00
CA MET A 88 3.31 -14.35 -0.15
C MET A 88 1.83 -14.63 0.10
N ARG A 89 1.03 -13.60 0.34
CA ARG A 89 -0.40 -13.76 0.62
C ARG A 89 -1.19 -14.20 -0.61
N LEU A 90 -0.70 -13.87 -1.80
CA LEU A 90 -1.40 -14.16 -3.07
C LEU A 90 -0.96 -15.49 -3.69
N LEU A 91 0.04 -16.16 -3.13
CA LEU A 91 0.40 -17.52 -3.57
C LEU A 91 -0.77 -18.48 -3.40
N PRO A 92 -0.85 -19.53 -4.25
CA PRO A 92 -1.81 -20.59 -4.00
C PRO A 92 -1.67 -21.13 -2.58
N GLY A 93 -2.78 -21.18 -1.86
CA GLY A 93 -2.77 -21.51 -0.43
C GLY A 93 -2.55 -20.33 0.49
N GLY A 94 -2.21 -19.16 -0.03
CA GLY A 94 -2.07 -17.95 0.77
C GLY A 94 -3.43 -17.36 1.15
N SER A 95 -3.43 -16.48 2.14
CA SER A 95 -4.66 -15.95 2.74
C SER A 95 -5.51 -15.12 1.76
N ALA A 96 -4.91 -14.57 0.71
CA ALA A 96 -5.61 -13.71 -0.24
C ALA A 96 -5.82 -14.38 -1.60
N TYR A 97 -5.41 -15.62 -1.76
CA TYR A 97 -5.44 -16.28 -3.07
C TYR A 97 -6.84 -16.33 -3.67
N HIS A 98 -7.82 -16.82 -2.90
CA HIS A 98 -9.18 -17.01 -3.39
C HIS A 98 -10.02 -15.75 -3.42
N ARG A 99 -9.52 -14.65 -2.83
CA ARG A 99 -10.23 -13.37 -2.78
C ARG A 99 -9.95 -12.50 -3.99
N ASN A 100 -9.02 -12.93 -4.84
CA ASN A 100 -8.56 -12.10 -5.95
C ASN A 100 -8.64 -12.88 -7.25
N PRO A 101 -8.86 -12.20 -8.39
CA PRO A 101 -8.95 -12.87 -9.68
C PRO A 101 -7.67 -13.59 -10.06
N PRO A 102 -7.74 -14.63 -10.90
CA PRO A 102 -6.54 -15.24 -11.47
C PRO A 102 -5.65 -14.18 -12.13
N GLY A 103 -4.34 -14.33 -11.95
CA GLY A 103 -3.37 -13.38 -12.49
C GLY A 103 -2.95 -12.28 -11.50
N THR A 104 -3.63 -12.15 -10.37
CA THR A 104 -3.27 -11.12 -9.38
C THR A 104 -1.90 -11.39 -8.78
N PHE A 105 -1.58 -12.66 -8.49
CA PHE A 105 -0.25 -13.01 -7.99
C PHE A 105 0.85 -12.58 -8.96
N GLU A 106 0.69 -12.89 -10.24
CA GLU A 106 1.68 -12.57 -11.26
C GLU A 106 1.87 -11.06 -11.38
N ARG A 107 0.78 -10.29 -11.30
CA ARG A 107 0.85 -8.83 -11.33
C ARG A 107 1.57 -8.28 -10.09
N GLN A 108 1.31 -8.86 -8.92
CA GLN A 108 2.00 -8.47 -7.69
C GLN A 108 3.50 -8.77 -7.76
N ALA A 109 3.85 -9.95 -8.30
CA ALA A 109 5.25 -10.31 -8.49
C ALA A 109 5.94 -9.34 -9.45
N SER A 110 5.27 -8.95 -10.52
CA SER A 110 5.79 -7.96 -11.47
C SER A 110 6.03 -6.61 -10.80
N ARG A 111 5.10 -6.16 -9.95
CA ARG A 111 5.27 -4.92 -9.18
C ARG A 111 6.50 -4.99 -8.28
N LEU A 112 6.72 -6.11 -7.62
CA LEU A 112 7.89 -6.28 -6.77
C LEU A 112 9.17 -6.22 -7.58
N LEU A 113 9.21 -6.90 -8.71
CA LEU A 113 10.38 -6.89 -9.59
C LEU A 113 10.69 -5.48 -10.10
N ASP A 114 9.68 -4.71 -10.46
CA ASP A 114 9.85 -3.33 -10.88
C ASP A 114 10.44 -2.48 -9.76
N LEU A 115 9.95 -2.64 -8.54
CA LEU A 115 10.48 -1.92 -7.38
C LEU A 115 11.93 -2.28 -7.08
N LEU A 116 12.29 -3.55 -7.24
CA LEU A 116 13.67 -4.00 -7.04
C LEU A 116 14.59 -3.48 -8.14
N GLY A 117 14.09 -3.40 -9.37
CA GLY A 117 14.85 -2.84 -10.50
C GLY A 117 15.10 -1.35 -10.38
N SER A 118 14.28 -0.62 -9.64
CA SER A 118 14.44 0.82 -9.43
C SER A 118 15.41 1.15 -8.31
N ALA A 119 16.13 0.16 -7.78
CA ALA A 119 17.03 0.32 -6.63
C ALA A 119 18.30 1.11 -6.93
N ARG A 120 18.55 1.47 -8.16
CA ARG A 120 19.78 2.15 -8.57
C ARG A 120 19.84 3.61 -8.19
#